data_a54834ff5d0b089ae56552c461c04a0e
#
_entry.id   a54834ff5d0b089ae56552c461c04a0e
#
_cell.length_a   1.000
_cell.length_b   1.000
_cell.length_c   1.000
_cell.angle_alpha   90.00
_cell.angle_beta   90.00
_cell.angle_gamma   90.00
#
_symmetry.space_group_name_H-M   'P 1'
#
loop_
_entity.id
_entity.type
_entity.pdbx_description
1 polymer ?
#
loop_
_entity_poly.entity_id
_entity_poly.type
_entity_poly.pdbx_seq_one_letter_code
_entity_poly.pdbx_strand_id
1 'polypeptide(L)'
;VTIEVSSETTAGDAAGNYTIVRTFTATDDAGNSASATQTITVQDTTAPEFTFVPADYTVECSDEMPMDDAVASDNCGEVTIEVSSETTAGDAAGNYVIVRTFTATDDAGNSASATQTITVQDTTAPEFTFVPADYTVECSDEMPMDDAVASDNCGEVTIEVSSETTAGDAAGNYVIVRTFTATDDAGNSASATQTITVQDTTAPEFTFVPEDYTVECSDEMPMDDATAADNCGEVTIEVSSETT
;
A
#
# COMPACT_ATOMS: atom_id res chain seq x y z
N VAL A 1 8.27 86.40 -14.24
CA VAL A 1 7.81 85.37 -13.33
C VAL A 1 8.65 84.15 -13.54
N THR A 2 9.29 83.64 -12.47
CA THR A 2 10.02 82.37 -12.45
C THR A 2 9.23 81.31 -11.72
N ILE A 3 9.33 80.07 -12.15
CA ILE A 3 8.71 78.92 -11.46
C ILE A 3 9.85 77.93 -11.04
N GLU A 4 9.95 77.68 -9.73
CA GLU A 4 10.89 76.67 -9.20
C GLU A 4 10.07 75.48 -8.75
N VAL A 5 10.65 74.26 -8.96
CA VAL A 5 10.04 72.99 -8.53
C VAL A 5 11.04 72.26 -7.61
N SER A 6 10.64 71.98 -6.44
CA SER A 6 11.37 71.05 -5.55
C SER A 6 10.53 69.79 -5.31
N SER A 7 11.20 68.67 -5.04
CA SER A 7 10.51 67.41 -4.68
C SER A 7 11.17 66.75 -3.48
N GLU A 8 10.35 66.22 -2.60
CA GLU A 8 10.76 65.43 -1.45
C GLU A 8 10.10 64.05 -1.56
N THR A 9 10.88 63.00 -1.36
CA THR A 9 10.41 61.63 -1.40
C THR A 9 10.47 61.06 0.01
N THR A 10 9.35 60.56 0.50
CA THR A 10 9.25 59.87 1.78
C THR A 10 8.93 58.40 1.53
N ALA A 11 9.78 57.48 2.04
CA ALA A 11 9.56 56.07 1.95
C ALA A 11 8.27 55.69 2.69
N GLY A 12 7.54 54.71 2.18
CA GLY A 12 6.38 54.10 2.82
C GLY A 12 6.79 53.00 3.77
N ASP A 13 5.84 52.19 4.13
CA ASP A 13 5.93 51.08 5.11
C ASP A 13 6.40 49.76 4.46
N ALA A 14 6.46 49.68 3.15
CA ALA A 14 6.89 48.50 2.40
C ALA A 14 7.73 48.90 1.17
N ALA A 15 8.46 47.94 0.63
CA ALA A 15 9.17 48.09 -0.64
C ALA A 15 8.18 48.48 -1.75
N GLY A 16 8.60 49.42 -2.62
CA GLY A 16 7.74 49.94 -3.66
C GLY A 16 6.74 51.03 -3.21
N ASN A 17 6.49 51.18 -1.90
CA ASN A 17 5.58 52.19 -1.35
C ASN A 17 6.34 53.48 -1.00
N TYR A 18 5.94 54.62 -1.56
CA TYR A 18 6.50 55.94 -1.20
C TYR A 18 5.60 57.06 -1.61
N THR A 19 5.84 58.23 -1.05
CA THR A 19 5.14 59.48 -1.39
C THR A 19 6.13 60.52 -1.90
N ILE A 20 5.80 61.16 -3.01
CA ILE A 20 6.53 62.31 -3.53
C ILE A 20 5.69 63.54 -3.32
N VAL A 21 6.22 64.52 -2.60
CA VAL A 21 5.61 65.85 -2.49
C VAL A 21 6.40 66.83 -3.38
N ARG A 22 5.75 67.34 -4.40
CA ARG A 22 6.30 68.35 -5.31
C ARG A 22 5.79 69.71 -4.89
N THR A 23 6.68 70.66 -4.66
CA THR A 23 6.35 72.04 -4.35
C THR A 23 6.70 72.94 -5.52
N PHE A 24 5.70 73.62 -6.03
CA PHE A 24 5.84 74.64 -7.09
C PHE A 24 5.85 76.00 -6.46
N THR A 25 6.86 76.81 -6.69
CA THR A 25 6.96 78.20 -6.20
C THR A 25 7.04 79.15 -7.37
N ALA A 26 6.07 79.98 -7.51
CA ALA A 26 6.08 81.07 -8.52
C ALA A 26 6.50 82.39 -7.87
N THR A 27 7.45 83.06 -8.43
CA THR A 27 7.97 84.37 -7.98
C THR A 27 7.86 85.43 -9.08
N ASP A 28 7.31 86.57 -8.74
CA ASP A 28 7.22 87.76 -9.67
C ASP A 28 8.51 88.58 -9.67
N ASP A 29 8.61 89.55 -10.57
CA ASP A 29 9.80 90.39 -10.70
C ASP A 29 9.96 91.33 -9.49
N ALA A 30 8.97 91.54 -8.67
CA ALA A 30 9.02 92.29 -7.43
C ALA A 30 9.46 91.40 -6.20
N GLY A 31 9.62 90.09 -6.38
CA GLY A 31 10.03 89.14 -5.34
C GLY A 31 8.87 88.56 -4.54
N ASN A 32 7.60 88.80 -4.94
CA ASN A 32 6.45 88.14 -4.26
C ASN A 32 6.32 86.73 -4.77
N SER A 33 6.06 85.81 -3.86
CA SER A 33 5.98 84.39 -4.19
C SER A 33 4.66 83.71 -3.69
N ALA A 34 4.21 82.70 -4.45
CA ALA A 34 3.11 81.80 -4.05
C ALA A 34 3.52 80.35 -4.31
N SER A 35 3.14 79.51 -3.45
CA SER A 35 3.46 78.05 -3.54
C SER A 35 2.20 77.19 -3.58
N ALA A 36 2.29 76.08 -4.33
CA ALA A 36 1.29 75.00 -4.38
C ALA A 36 1.98 73.67 -4.33
N THR A 37 1.32 72.66 -3.79
CA THR A 37 1.87 71.33 -3.68
C THR A 37 1.09 70.27 -4.48
N GLN A 38 1.77 69.29 -4.98
CA GLN A 38 1.21 68.06 -5.55
C GLN A 38 1.77 66.88 -4.75
N THR A 39 0.90 66.00 -4.28
CA THR A 39 1.29 64.75 -3.64
C THR A 39 1.06 63.63 -4.63
N ILE A 40 2.08 62.82 -4.88
CA ILE A 40 2.04 61.57 -5.67
C ILE A 40 2.29 60.41 -4.70
N THR A 41 1.32 59.52 -4.57
CA THR A 41 1.45 58.30 -3.79
C THR A 41 1.71 57.14 -4.73
N VAL A 42 2.80 56.43 -4.50
CA VAL A 42 3.13 55.17 -5.17
C VAL A 42 2.89 54.04 -4.20
N GLN A 43 2.12 53.06 -4.63
CA GLN A 43 1.75 51.89 -3.82
C GLN A 43 1.90 50.64 -4.66
N ASP A 44 2.42 49.60 -4.01
CA ASP A 44 2.38 48.26 -4.56
C ASP A 44 1.05 47.60 -4.17
N THR A 45 0.29 47.18 -5.17
CA THR A 45 -1.01 46.50 -5.07
C THR A 45 -1.05 45.22 -5.87
N THR A 46 0.11 44.79 -6.38
CA THR A 46 0.26 43.61 -7.23
C THR A 46 0.63 42.43 -6.32
N ALA A 47 -0.07 41.33 -6.45
CA ALA A 47 0.29 40.11 -5.73
C ALA A 47 1.46 39.38 -6.43
N PRO A 48 2.29 38.65 -5.67
CA PRO A 48 3.34 37.83 -6.24
C PRO A 48 2.83 36.80 -7.25
N GLU A 49 3.65 36.48 -8.24
CA GLU A 49 3.39 35.45 -9.24
C GLU A 49 4.29 34.24 -8.99
N PHE A 50 3.70 33.03 -8.96
CA PHE A 50 4.46 31.79 -8.90
C PHE A 50 5.14 31.53 -10.24
N THR A 51 6.47 31.43 -10.21
CA THR A 51 7.29 31.06 -11.37
C THR A 51 7.51 29.56 -11.46
N PHE A 52 7.35 28.85 -10.33
CA PHE A 52 7.39 27.40 -10.24
C PHE A 52 6.47 26.93 -9.10
N VAL A 53 5.65 25.92 -9.38
CA VAL A 53 4.88 25.16 -8.40
C VAL A 53 5.16 23.68 -8.67
N PRO A 54 5.53 22.90 -7.64
CA PRO A 54 5.72 21.46 -7.82
C PRO A 54 4.46 20.81 -8.38
N ALA A 55 4.62 19.91 -9.36
CA ALA A 55 3.49 19.22 -9.96
C ALA A 55 2.87 18.21 -8.98
N ASP A 56 1.60 17.92 -9.16
CA ASP A 56 0.93 16.81 -8.49
C ASP A 56 1.56 15.49 -8.92
N TYR A 57 1.63 14.51 -7.98
CA TYR A 57 2.12 13.17 -8.28
C TYR A 57 1.47 12.12 -7.39
N THR A 58 1.59 10.87 -7.84
CA THR A 58 1.22 9.68 -7.08
C THR A 58 2.48 8.88 -6.76
N VAL A 59 2.54 8.32 -5.57
CA VAL A 59 3.68 7.57 -5.06
C VAL A 59 3.20 6.35 -4.27
N GLU A 60 3.97 5.28 -4.29
CA GLU A 60 3.77 4.12 -3.43
C GLU A 60 4.02 4.49 -1.96
N CYS A 61 3.28 3.91 -1.03
CA CYS A 61 3.39 4.24 0.40
C CYS A 61 4.76 3.98 1.02
N SER A 62 5.54 3.06 0.43
CA SER A 62 6.91 2.73 0.85
C SER A 62 7.99 3.58 0.19
N ASP A 63 7.63 4.39 -0.80
CA ASP A 63 8.60 5.18 -1.55
C ASP A 63 8.91 6.52 -0.90
N GLU A 64 10.07 7.10 -1.22
CA GLU A 64 10.42 8.45 -0.80
C GLU A 64 9.57 9.49 -1.53
N MET A 65 9.03 10.45 -0.77
CA MET A 65 8.25 11.57 -1.31
C MET A 65 9.14 12.78 -1.54
N PRO A 66 9.40 13.22 -2.80
CA PRO A 66 10.09 14.46 -3.04
C PRO A 66 9.23 15.65 -2.58
N MET A 67 9.82 16.54 -1.77
CA MET A 67 9.15 17.72 -1.20
C MET A 67 9.79 19.00 -1.73
N ASP A 68 9.72 19.19 -3.05
CA ASP A 68 10.22 20.43 -3.69
C ASP A 68 9.47 21.66 -3.19
N ASP A 69 10.12 22.82 -3.17
CA ASP A 69 9.52 24.08 -2.80
C ASP A 69 9.07 24.87 -4.04
N ALA A 70 7.99 25.63 -3.87
CA ALA A 70 7.54 26.56 -4.90
C ALA A 70 8.43 27.80 -4.95
N VAL A 71 8.45 28.47 -6.09
CA VAL A 71 9.18 29.72 -6.31
C VAL A 71 8.21 30.78 -6.82
N ALA A 72 8.26 31.97 -6.23
CA ALA A 72 7.48 33.11 -6.64
C ALA A 72 8.35 34.38 -6.75
N SER A 73 7.88 35.36 -7.50
CA SER A 73 8.52 36.67 -7.65
C SER A 73 7.48 37.76 -7.70
N ASP A 74 7.89 38.97 -7.32
CA ASP A 74 7.07 40.16 -7.41
C ASP A 74 7.78 41.28 -8.20
N ASN A 75 7.00 42.31 -8.58
CA ASN A 75 7.50 43.46 -9.37
C ASN A 75 8.16 44.53 -8.45
N CYS A 76 7.88 44.55 -7.15
CA CYS A 76 8.26 45.64 -6.25
C CYS A 76 8.97 45.26 -4.97
N GLY A 77 9.44 44.04 -4.79
CA GLY A 77 10.10 43.67 -3.54
C GLY A 77 10.47 42.19 -3.41
N GLU A 78 10.77 41.81 -2.21
CA GLU A 78 11.04 40.41 -1.87
C GLU A 78 9.73 39.63 -1.60
N VAL A 79 9.74 38.33 -1.84
CA VAL A 79 8.58 37.48 -1.62
C VAL A 79 8.95 36.44 -0.58
N THR A 80 8.08 36.28 0.41
CA THR A 80 8.15 35.16 1.35
C THR A 80 7.12 34.10 0.98
N ILE A 81 7.47 32.82 1.10
CA ILE A 81 6.56 31.70 0.84
C ILE A 81 6.39 30.89 2.14
N GLU A 82 5.15 30.77 2.57
CA GLU A 82 4.75 29.87 3.64
C GLU A 82 4.11 28.61 3.05
N VAL A 83 4.42 27.46 3.65
CA VAL A 83 3.87 26.16 3.23
C VAL A 83 3.07 25.57 4.38
N SER A 84 1.84 25.22 4.09
CA SER A 84 1.00 24.42 4.97
C SER A 84 0.65 23.11 4.30
N SER A 85 0.40 22.05 5.09
CA SER A 85 0.04 20.74 4.57
C SER A 85 -1.14 20.17 5.35
N GLU A 86 -2.09 19.62 4.62
CA GLU A 86 -3.23 18.87 5.17
C GLU A 86 -3.18 17.44 4.63
N THR A 87 -3.33 16.46 5.53
CA THR A 87 -3.36 15.04 5.18
C THR A 87 -4.76 14.50 5.40
N THR A 88 -5.31 13.89 4.37
CA THR A 88 -6.60 13.18 4.42
C THR A 88 -6.35 11.70 4.26
N ALA A 89 -6.77 10.89 5.24
CA ALA A 89 -6.69 9.43 5.16
C ALA A 89 -7.56 8.90 4.01
N GLY A 90 -7.05 7.88 3.33
CA GLY A 90 -7.79 7.12 2.32
C GLY A 90 -8.65 6.01 2.95
N ASP A 91 -9.06 5.07 2.13
CA ASP A 91 -9.95 3.96 2.48
C ASP A 91 -9.21 2.74 3.04
N ALA A 92 -7.89 2.70 2.93
CA ALA A 92 -7.04 1.60 3.39
C ALA A 92 -5.78 2.14 4.09
N ALA A 93 -5.13 1.29 4.87
CA ALA A 93 -3.79 1.58 5.41
C ALA A 93 -2.82 1.82 4.25
N GLY A 94 -1.93 2.79 4.42
CA GLY A 94 -1.00 3.19 3.35
C GLY A 94 -1.60 4.14 2.30
N ASN A 95 -2.93 4.29 2.21
CA ASN A 95 -3.59 5.20 1.28
C ASN A 95 -3.94 6.53 1.94
N TYR A 96 -3.44 7.64 1.40
CA TYR A 96 -3.79 8.99 1.87
C TYR A 96 -3.43 10.06 0.83
N VAL A 97 -3.98 11.25 1.02
CA VAL A 97 -3.70 12.40 0.17
C VAL A 97 -3.12 13.52 1.03
N ILE A 98 -2.02 14.11 0.55
CA ILE A 98 -1.44 15.31 1.13
C ILE A 98 -1.71 16.46 0.18
N VAL A 99 -2.36 17.52 0.67
CA VAL A 99 -2.50 18.80 -0.04
C VAL A 99 -1.56 19.80 0.60
N ARG A 100 -0.53 20.22 -0.14
CA ARG A 100 0.37 21.31 0.24
C ARG A 100 -0.16 22.61 -0.34
N THR A 101 -0.28 23.63 0.48
CA THR A 101 -0.64 24.99 0.05
C THR A 101 0.53 25.92 0.25
N PHE A 102 0.98 26.52 -0.83
CA PHE A 102 2.02 27.54 -0.87
C PHE A 102 1.35 28.91 -0.88
N THR A 103 1.68 29.78 0.07
CA THR A 103 1.21 31.15 0.13
C THR A 103 2.39 32.09 -0.01
N ALA A 104 2.47 32.77 -1.16
CA ALA A 104 3.47 33.80 -1.44
C ALA A 104 2.95 35.16 -1.00
N THR A 105 3.72 35.91 -0.22
CA THR A 105 3.38 37.24 0.27
C THR A 105 4.54 38.20 0.02
N ASP A 106 4.27 39.39 -0.55
CA ASP A 106 5.23 40.45 -0.74
C ASP A 106 5.40 41.35 0.50
N ASP A 107 6.31 42.32 0.44
CA ASP A 107 6.53 43.26 1.53
C ASP A 107 5.36 44.21 1.77
N ALA A 108 4.49 44.42 0.79
CA ALA A 108 3.32 45.29 0.88
C ALA A 108 2.08 44.55 1.44
N GLY A 109 2.18 43.22 1.63
CA GLY A 109 1.13 42.37 2.16
C GLY A 109 0.16 41.80 1.13
N ASN A 110 0.44 42.01 -0.19
CA ASN A 110 -0.34 41.34 -1.21
C ASN A 110 0.06 39.85 -1.27
N SER A 111 -0.88 38.95 -1.55
CA SER A 111 -0.61 37.51 -1.53
C SER A 111 -1.26 36.74 -2.67
N ALA A 112 -0.64 35.63 -3.02
CA ALA A 112 -1.13 34.62 -3.95
C ALA A 112 -0.97 33.24 -3.34
N SER A 113 -1.78 32.28 -3.76
CA SER A 113 -1.69 30.88 -3.30
C SER A 113 -1.70 29.92 -4.46
N ALA A 114 -0.99 28.80 -4.28
CA ALA A 114 -0.97 27.65 -5.18
C ALA A 114 -0.96 26.37 -4.36
N THR A 115 -1.38 25.26 -4.95
CA THR A 115 -1.45 23.97 -4.30
C THR A 115 -0.71 22.89 -5.06
N GLN A 116 -0.23 21.88 -4.31
CA GLN A 116 0.26 20.62 -4.83
C GLN A 116 -0.51 19.49 -4.12
N THR A 117 -0.94 18.49 -4.90
CA THR A 117 -1.58 17.29 -4.40
C THR A 117 -0.64 16.11 -4.55
N ILE A 118 -0.36 15.41 -3.44
CA ILE A 118 0.41 14.17 -3.41
C ILE A 118 -0.54 13.06 -3.01
N THR A 119 -0.71 12.06 -3.90
CA THR A 119 -1.53 10.89 -3.63
C THR A 119 -0.60 9.72 -3.28
N VAL A 120 -0.76 9.18 -2.08
CA VAL A 120 -0.05 7.99 -1.63
C VAL A 120 -0.98 6.80 -1.74
N GLN A 121 -0.53 5.76 -2.43
CA GLN A 121 -1.30 4.54 -2.69
C GLN A 121 -0.45 3.32 -2.43
N ASP A 122 -1.09 2.28 -1.93
CA ASP A 122 -0.56 0.94 -1.90
C ASP A 122 -1.10 0.15 -3.09
N THR A 123 -0.23 -0.27 -3.98
CA THR A 123 -0.52 -1.08 -5.17
C THR A 123 0.28 -2.38 -5.19
N THR A 124 1.07 -2.63 -4.15
CA THR A 124 1.95 -3.79 -4.02
C THR A 124 1.20 -4.93 -3.34
N ALA A 125 1.23 -6.12 -3.93
CA ALA A 125 0.62 -7.28 -3.30
C ALA A 125 1.53 -7.87 -2.20
N PRO A 126 0.95 -8.49 -1.16
CA PRO A 126 1.70 -9.14 -0.10
C PRO A 126 2.67 -10.22 -0.62
N GLU A 127 3.81 -10.37 0.04
CA GLU A 127 4.80 -11.40 -0.24
C GLU A 127 4.76 -12.50 0.84
N PHE A 128 4.68 -13.77 0.40
CA PHE A 128 4.78 -14.90 1.32
C PHE A 128 6.23 -15.05 1.81
N THR A 129 6.42 -14.92 3.11
CA THR A 129 7.71 -15.15 3.79
C THR A 129 7.90 -16.62 4.19
N PHE A 130 6.79 -17.35 4.31
CA PHE A 130 6.78 -18.79 4.54
C PHE A 130 5.54 -19.43 3.92
N VAL A 131 5.74 -20.52 3.19
CA VAL A 131 4.69 -21.42 2.71
C VAL A 131 5.06 -22.83 3.13
N PRO A 132 4.14 -23.59 3.78
CA PRO A 132 4.41 -24.97 4.13
C PRO A 132 4.78 -25.80 2.90
N ALA A 133 5.82 -26.61 3.03
CA ALA A 133 6.29 -27.46 1.93
C ALA A 133 5.28 -28.57 1.61
N ASP A 134 5.27 -29.04 0.38
CA ASP A 134 4.56 -30.25 -0.03
C ASP A 134 5.12 -31.48 0.70
N TYR A 135 4.25 -32.41 1.06
CA TYR A 135 4.68 -33.66 1.68
C TYR A 135 3.75 -34.83 1.32
N THR A 136 4.26 -36.03 1.56
CA THR A 136 3.51 -37.28 1.47
C THR A 136 3.41 -37.90 2.85
N VAL A 137 2.25 -38.46 3.19
CA VAL A 137 1.94 -39.05 4.49
C VAL A 137 1.16 -40.33 4.29
N GLU A 138 1.34 -41.30 5.22
CA GLU A 138 0.53 -42.49 5.30
C GLU A 138 -0.91 -42.11 5.75
N CYS A 139 -1.92 -42.80 5.24
CA CYS A 139 -3.33 -42.48 5.52
C CYS A 139 -3.73 -42.57 6.99
N SER A 140 -2.98 -43.37 7.78
CA SER A 140 -3.17 -43.52 9.22
C SER A 140 -2.42 -42.52 10.08
N ASP A 141 -1.53 -41.71 9.48
CA ASP A 141 -0.66 -40.79 10.20
C ASP A 141 -1.34 -39.42 10.41
N GLU A 142 -0.86 -38.68 11.41
CA GLU A 142 -1.29 -37.30 11.62
C GLU A 142 -0.73 -36.37 10.51
N MET A 143 -1.59 -35.52 9.97
CA MET A 143 -1.21 -34.51 8.97
C MET A 143 -0.91 -33.19 9.65
N PRO A 144 0.35 -32.72 9.65
CA PRO A 144 0.66 -31.37 10.12
C PRO A 144 0.01 -30.32 9.19
N MET A 145 -0.72 -29.39 9.77
CA MET A 145 -1.44 -28.33 9.05
C MET A 145 -0.87 -26.96 9.44
N ASP A 146 0.42 -26.75 9.11
CA ASP A 146 1.06 -25.45 9.35
C ASP A 146 0.40 -24.36 8.50
N ASP A 147 0.43 -23.12 8.99
CA ASP A 147 -0.09 -21.96 8.28
C ASP A 147 1.03 -21.23 7.53
N ALA A 148 0.68 -20.64 6.41
CA ALA A 148 1.58 -19.75 5.66
C ALA A 148 1.71 -18.40 6.38
N VAL A 149 2.81 -17.70 6.12
CA VAL A 149 3.08 -16.35 6.63
C VAL A 149 3.39 -15.44 5.46
N ALA A 150 2.77 -14.26 5.45
CA ALA A 150 3.01 -13.23 4.46
C ALA A 150 3.21 -11.87 5.14
N SER A 151 3.83 -10.95 4.44
CA SER A 151 4.01 -9.56 4.88
C SER A 151 3.83 -8.62 3.69
N ASP A 152 3.47 -7.37 4.00
CA ASP A 152 3.34 -6.30 3.04
C ASP A 152 4.22 -5.10 3.39
N ASN A 153 4.43 -4.20 2.42
CA ASN A 153 5.20 -2.96 2.59
C ASN A 153 4.43 -1.84 3.29
N CYS A 154 3.10 -1.88 3.29
CA CYS A 154 2.24 -0.75 3.69
C CYS A 154 1.10 -1.05 4.64
N GLY A 155 0.98 -2.23 5.17
CA GLY A 155 -0.15 -2.53 6.05
C GLY A 155 -0.12 -3.92 6.67
N GLU A 156 -1.26 -4.30 7.22
CA GLU A 156 -1.45 -5.65 7.73
C GLU A 156 -1.91 -6.59 6.62
N VAL A 157 -1.62 -7.86 6.77
CA VAL A 157 -1.98 -8.91 5.81
C VAL A 157 -2.92 -9.90 6.46
N THR A 158 -4.02 -10.21 5.80
CA THR A 158 -4.90 -11.32 6.14
C THR A 158 -4.64 -12.50 5.22
N ILE A 159 -4.63 -13.74 5.77
CA ILE A 159 -4.46 -14.95 4.98
C ILE A 159 -5.71 -15.81 5.11
N GLU A 160 -6.33 -16.10 3.98
CA GLU A 160 -7.42 -17.08 3.88
C GLU A 160 -6.88 -18.40 3.33
N VAL A 161 -7.37 -19.51 3.87
CA VAL A 161 -6.98 -20.87 3.45
C VAL A 161 -8.20 -21.60 2.92
N SER A 162 -8.11 -22.09 1.69
CA SER A 162 -9.07 -23.02 1.12
C SER A 162 -8.40 -24.36 0.83
N SER A 163 -9.16 -25.46 0.83
CA SER A 163 -8.65 -26.79 0.57
C SER A 163 -9.57 -27.55 -0.38
N GLU A 164 -8.96 -28.19 -1.37
CA GLU A 164 -9.63 -29.09 -2.30
C GLU A 164 -9.05 -30.52 -2.13
N THR A 165 -9.92 -31.52 -2.03
CA THR A 165 -9.51 -32.92 -1.91
C THR A 165 -9.91 -33.67 -3.16
N THR A 166 -8.93 -34.32 -3.79
CA THR A 166 -9.13 -35.20 -4.95
C THR A 166 -8.84 -36.64 -4.55
N ALA A 167 -9.84 -37.53 -4.72
CA ALA A 167 -9.67 -38.96 -4.45
C ALA A 167 -8.63 -39.57 -5.41
N GLY A 168 -7.81 -40.47 -4.88
CA GLY A 168 -6.88 -41.29 -5.64
C GLY A 168 -7.52 -42.53 -6.26
N ASP A 169 -6.69 -43.44 -6.74
CA ASP A 169 -7.07 -44.67 -7.43
C ASP A 169 -7.40 -45.84 -6.50
N ALA A 170 -7.08 -45.73 -5.22
CA ALA A 170 -7.34 -46.73 -4.20
C ALA A 170 -7.93 -46.11 -2.92
N ALA A 171 -8.57 -46.95 -2.09
CA ALA A 171 -9.01 -46.54 -0.78
C ALA A 171 -7.79 -46.05 0.03
N GLY A 172 -7.96 -44.97 0.81
CA GLY A 172 -6.87 -44.36 1.57
C GLY A 172 -5.96 -43.43 0.77
N ASN A 173 -6.01 -43.46 -0.58
CA ASN A 173 -5.20 -42.58 -1.43
C ASN A 173 -6.00 -41.33 -1.84
N TYR A 174 -5.45 -40.14 -1.56
CA TYR A 174 -6.03 -38.87 -2.00
C TYR A 174 -5.00 -37.74 -1.95
N VAL A 175 -5.31 -36.65 -2.62
CA VAL A 175 -4.49 -35.45 -2.62
C VAL A 175 -5.29 -34.30 -2.08
N ILE A 176 -4.71 -33.55 -1.17
CA ILE A 176 -5.25 -32.28 -0.67
C ILE A 176 -4.39 -31.16 -1.23
N VAL A 177 -5.02 -30.23 -1.94
CA VAL A 177 -4.39 -28.96 -2.34
C VAL A 177 -4.94 -27.87 -1.45
N ARG A 178 -4.06 -27.28 -0.62
CA ARG A 178 -4.35 -26.09 0.18
C ARG A 178 -3.92 -24.87 -0.60
N THR A 179 -4.81 -23.89 -0.73
CA THR A 179 -4.50 -22.58 -1.35
C THR A 179 -4.55 -21.50 -0.27
N PHE A 180 -3.44 -20.83 -0.10
CA PHE A 180 -3.30 -19.67 0.78
C PHE A 180 -3.46 -18.42 -0.07
N THR A 181 -4.38 -17.53 0.30
CA THR A 181 -4.57 -16.22 -0.34
C THR A 181 -4.27 -15.15 0.69
N ALA A 182 -3.18 -14.41 0.49
CA ALA A 182 -2.80 -13.27 1.29
C ALA A 182 -3.39 -12.01 0.66
N THR A 183 -4.04 -11.18 1.47
CA THR A 183 -4.65 -9.92 1.03
C THR A 183 -4.27 -8.82 2.03
N ASP A 184 -3.82 -7.66 1.53
CA ASP A 184 -3.53 -6.48 2.32
C ASP A 184 -4.80 -5.62 2.56
N ASP A 185 -4.64 -4.53 3.29
CA ASP A 185 -5.72 -3.59 3.59
C ASP A 185 -6.20 -2.81 2.36
N ALA A 186 -5.36 -2.66 1.33
CA ALA A 186 -5.69 -1.99 0.07
C ALA A 186 -6.42 -2.90 -0.92
N GLY A 187 -6.46 -4.22 -0.64
CA GLY A 187 -7.12 -5.23 -1.46
C GLY A 187 -6.22 -5.87 -2.51
N ASN A 188 -4.91 -5.59 -2.50
CA ASN A 188 -3.97 -6.33 -3.35
C ASN A 188 -3.78 -7.73 -2.79
N SER A 189 -3.58 -8.73 -3.64
CA SER A 189 -3.51 -10.11 -3.18
C SER A 189 -2.48 -10.95 -3.91
N ALA A 190 -1.95 -11.95 -3.19
CA ALA A 190 -1.07 -12.99 -3.71
C ALA A 190 -1.58 -14.36 -3.26
N SER A 191 -1.24 -15.42 -4.01
CA SER A 191 -1.63 -16.79 -3.67
C SER A 191 -0.45 -17.75 -3.74
N ALA A 192 -0.46 -18.73 -2.83
CA ALA A 192 0.48 -19.84 -2.81
C ALA A 192 -0.24 -21.15 -2.51
N THR A 193 0.33 -22.29 -2.86
CA THR A 193 -0.29 -23.60 -2.66
C THR A 193 0.64 -24.55 -1.92
N GLN A 194 0.02 -25.50 -1.17
CA GLN A 194 0.66 -26.68 -0.62
C GLN A 194 -0.09 -27.90 -1.10
N THR A 195 0.65 -28.93 -1.52
CA THR A 195 0.11 -30.23 -1.91
C THR A 195 0.44 -31.28 -0.86
N ILE A 196 -0.57 -31.94 -0.31
CA ILE A 196 -0.43 -33.06 0.61
C ILE A 196 -0.91 -34.31 -0.10
N THR A 197 -0.02 -35.29 -0.27
CA THR A 197 -0.35 -36.57 -0.87
C THR A 197 -0.52 -37.61 0.25
N VAL A 198 -1.71 -38.15 0.35
CA VAL A 198 -2.01 -39.23 1.31
C VAL A 198 -1.97 -40.55 0.55
N GLN A 199 -1.17 -41.50 1.02
CA GLN A 199 -0.97 -42.81 0.40
C GLN A 199 -1.06 -43.92 1.45
N ASP A 200 -1.64 -45.02 1.04
CA ASP A 200 -1.56 -46.29 1.74
C ASP A 200 -0.39 -47.06 1.13
N THR A 201 0.62 -47.33 1.93
CA THR A 201 1.81 -48.13 1.56
C THR A 201 1.98 -49.36 2.46
N THR A 202 1.07 -49.54 3.41
CA THR A 202 1.11 -50.62 4.38
C THR A 202 0.32 -51.81 3.83
N ALA A 203 0.89 -52.99 3.89
CA ALA A 203 0.22 -54.21 3.45
C ALA A 203 -0.73 -54.72 4.57
N PRO A 204 -1.89 -55.32 4.22
CA PRO A 204 -2.77 -55.92 5.20
C PRO A 204 -2.10 -56.98 6.05
N GLU A 205 -2.51 -57.07 7.32
CA GLU A 205 -2.03 -58.06 8.27
C GLU A 205 -3.16 -59.08 8.61
N PHE A 206 -2.82 -60.38 8.56
CA PHE A 206 -3.76 -61.40 8.97
C PHE A 206 -4.00 -61.31 10.49
N THR A 207 -5.24 -61.14 10.90
CA THR A 207 -5.67 -61.12 12.30
C THR A 207 -6.05 -62.53 12.80
N PHE A 208 -6.40 -63.42 11.90
CA PHE A 208 -6.67 -64.80 12.16
C PHE A 208 -6.37 -65.64 10.90
N VAL A 209 -5.68 -66.76 11.09
CA VAL A 209 -5.49 -67.82 10.09
C VAL A 209 -5.88 -69.14 10.74
N PRO A 210 -6.76 -69.95 10.11
CA PRO A 210 -7.13 -71.28 10.68
C PRO A 210 -5.92 -72.17 10.88
N GLU A 211 -5.91 -72.94 11.95
CA GLU A 211 -4.83 -73.91 12.23
C GLU A 211 -4.90 -75.14 11.32
N ASP A 212 -3.74 -75.76 11.08
CA ASP A 212 -3.66 -77.00 10.33
C ASP A 212 -4.41 -78.13 11.09
N TYR A 213 -5.17 -78.92 10.37
CA TYR A 213 -5.88 -80.04 10.94
C TYR A 213 -5.80 -81.29 10.08
N THR A 214 -6.05 -82.44 10.71
CA THR A 214 -6.16 -83.72 10.04
C THR A 214 -7.54 -84.31 10.40
N VAL A 215 -8.27 -84.79 9.37
CA VAL A 215 -9.60 -85.41 9.51
C VAL A 215 -9.62 -86.83 8.90
N GLU A 216 -10.48 -87.66 9.38
CA GLU A 216 -10.78 -88.94 8.75
C GLU A 216 -11.60 -88.70 7.46
N CYS A 217 -11.46 -89.63 6.51
CA CYS A 217 -12.10 -89.47 5.18
C CYS A 217 -13.63 -89.39 5.20
N SER A 218 -14.24 -89.72 6.34
CA SER A 218 -15.68 -89.68 6.55
C SER A 218 -16.18 -88.42 7.28
N ASP A 219 -15.26 -87.59 7.77
CA ASP A 219 -15.61 -86.44 8.61
C ASP A 219 -15.81 -85.18 7.75
N GLU A 220 -16.65 -84.28 8.28
CA GLU A 220 -16.77 -82.96 7.63
C GLU A 220 -15.47 -82.14 7.86
N MET A 221 -14.98 -81.54 6.82
CA MET A 221 -13.81 -80.63 6.89
C MET A 221 -14.24 -79.27 7.45
N PRO A 222 -13.65 -78.82 8.58
CA PRO A 222 -13.87 -77.47 9.01
C PRO A 222 -13.35 -76.51 7.94
N MET A 223 -14.16 -75.48 7.58
CA MET A 223 -13.86 -74.48 6.56
C MET A 223 -13.95 -73.10 7.19
N ASP A 224 -13.10 -72.87 8.20
CA ASP A 224 -13.00 -71.55 8.81
C ASP A 224 -12.31 -70.59 7.85
N ASP A 225 -12.80 -69.36 7.78
CA ASP A 225 -12.21 -68.32 6.95
C ASP A 225 -11.12 -67.54 7.72
N ALA A 226 -10.05 -67.18 7.02
CA ALA A 226 -9.06 -66.26 7.57
C ALA A 226 -9.64 -64.82 7.64
N THR A 227 -9.12 -64.02 8.57
CA THR A 227 -9.43 -62.60 8.67
C THR A 227 -8.16 -61.79 8.62
N ALA A 228 -8.23 -60.64 7.98
CA ALA A 228 -7.13 -59.67 7.88
C ALA A 228 -7.66 -58.25 8.11
N ALA A 229 -6.78 -57.36 8.51
CA ALA A 229 -7.07 -55.97 8.69
C ALA A 229 -5.97 -55.13 8.06
N ASP A 230 -6.35 -53.94 7.66
CA ASP A 230 -5.46 -52.92 7.13
C ASP A 230 -5.68 -51.60 7.87
N ASN A 231 -4.68 -50.71 7.80
CA ASN A 231 -4.76 -49.38 8.46
C ASN A 231 -5.60 -48.36 7.70
N CYS A 232 -5.84 -48.59 6.39
CA CYS A 232 -6.42 -47.60 5.52
C CYS A 232 -7.60 -48.02 4.64
N GLY A 233 -8.07 -49.24 4.77
CA GLY A 233 -9.15 -49.69 3.90
C GLY A 233 -9.72 -51.04 4.22
N GLU A 234 -10.62 -51.51 3.36
CA GLU A 234 -11.19 -52.85 3.44
C GLU A 234 -10.23 -53.87 2.79
N VAL A 235 -10.11 -55.04 3.38
CA VAL A 235 -9.25 -56.11 2.91
C VAL A 235 -10.08 -57.16 2.19
N THR A 236 -9.63 -57.58 1.02
CA THR A 236 -10.19 -58.72 0.30
C THR A 236 -9.24 -59.91 0.44
N ILE A 237 -9.77 -61.05 0.91
CA ILE A 237 -9.02 -62.28 1.03
C ILE A 237 -9.44 -63.24 -0.09
N GLU A 238 -8.46 -63.66 -0.90
CA GLU A 238 -8.68 -64.72 -1.88
C GLU A 238 -8.12 -66.03 -1.33
N VAL A 239 -8.91 -67.09 -1.44
CA VAL A 239 -8.49 -68.43 -1.02
C VAL A 239 -8.33 -69.32 -2.22
N SER A 240 -7.14 -69.90 -2.42
CA SER A 240 -6.91 -70.93 -3.40
C SER A 240 -6.59 -72.26 -2.75
N SER A 241 -7.10 -73.37 -3.30
CA SER A 241 -6.85 -74.73 -2.81
C SER A 241 -6.23 -75.59 -3.91
N GLU A 242 -5.22 -76.39 -3.55
CA GLU A 242 -4.61 -77.37 -4.44
C GLU A 242 -4.74 -78.78 -3.79
N THR A 243 -5.20 -79.75 -4.57
CA THR A 243 -5.29 -81.15 -4.11
C THR A 243 -4.14 -81.95 -4.75
N THR A 244 -3.28 -82.54 -3.96
CA THR A 244 -2.15 -83.35 -4.37
C THR A 244 -2.43 -84.86 -4.25
#